data_a3a296017e916b008cb966228e51795b
#
_entry.id   a3a296017e916b008cb966228e51795b
#
_cell.length_a   1.000
_cell.length_b   1.000
_cell.length_c   1.000
_cell.angle_alpha   90.00
_cell.angle_beta   90.00
_cell.angle_gamma   90.00
#
_symmetry.space_group_name_H-M   'P 1'
#
loop_
_entity.id
_entity.type
_entity.pdbx_description
1 polymer ?
#
loop_
_entity_poly.entity_id
_entity_poly.type
_entity_poly.pdbx_seq_one_letter_code
_entity_poly.pdbx_strand_id
1 'polypeptide(L)'
;SGKSTTAKIALGIYKDIEGKVKRFTSRIGYVPQKISIDWTLPIRVVDFMSLTEEPTDEQINIALNLTRVEHLKNKNLSDLSGGEFQRVLIARAIAIQPNLLVLDEPVQGVDFKGEIALYELIKKISEELNCGILLISHDLHVVMSATDFVVCLNGHVCCSGTPEAVSKNNEYQELF
;
A
#
# COMPACT_ATOMS: atom_id res chain seq x y z
N SER A 1 8.59 11.24 11.72
CA SER A 1 7.28 11.69 11.19
C SER A 1 6.09 10.88 11.75
N GLY A 2 6.24 9.61 12.11
CA GLY A 2 5.17 8.78 12.72
C GLY A 2 4.11 8.21 11.76
N LYS A 3 4.20 8.45 10.44
CA LYS A 3 3.20 7.99 9.44
C LYS A 3 2.95 6.48 9.49
N SER A 4 3.99 5.68 9.26
CA SER A 4 3.88 4.20 9.29
C SER A 4 3.45 3.67 10.65
N THR A 5 3.88 4.31 11.75
CA THR A 5 3.46 3.96 13.10
C THR A 5 1.95 4.18 13.28
N THR A 6 1.44 5.33 12.85
CA THR A 6 0.00 5.65 12.90
C THR A 6 -0.82 4.63 12.10
N ALA A 7 -0.36 4.26 10.89
CA ALA A 7 -1.03 3.24 10.09
C ALA A 7 -1.02 1.87 10.80
N LYS A 8 0.11 1.44 11.34
CA LYS A 8 0.20 0.16 12.09
C LYS A 8 -0.68 0.13 13.34
N ILE A 9 -0.85 1.28 14.01
CA ILE A 9 -1.81 1.45 15.10
C ILE A 9 -3.25 1.32 14.57
N ALA A 10 -3.58 2.03 13.51
CA ALA A 10 -4.89 1.96 12.88
C ALA A 10 -5.24 0.54 12.40
N LEU A 11 -4.26 -0.21 11.92
CA LEU A 11 -4.39 -1.63 11.54
C LEU A 11 -4.48 -2.59 12.75
N GLY A 12 -4.11 -2.14 13.96
CA GLY A 12 -4.04 -2.96 15.18
C GLY A 12 -2.85 -3.90 15.23
N ILE A 13 -1.82 -3.62 14.45
CA ILE A 13 -0.53 -4.30 14.54
C ILE A 13 0.15 -3.92 15.87
N TYR A 14 0.09 -2.65 16.23
CA TYR A 14 0.49 -2.17 17.56
C TYR A 14 -0.74 -2.05 18.47
N LYS A 15 -0.70 -2.74 19.61
CA LYS A 15 -1.82 -2.82 20.56
C LYS A 15 -1.61 -1.98 21.82
N ASP A 16 -0.36 -1.73 22.17
CA ASP A 16 0.01 -0.95 23.36
C ASP A 16 0.06 0.54 22.98
N ILE A 17 -1.11 1.17 23.08
CA ILE A 17 -1.34 2.57 22.67
C ILE A 17 -2.22 3.30 23.67
N GLU A 18 -1.98 4.59 23.83
CA GLU A 18 -2.91 5.49 24.50
C GLU A 18 -3.94 6.01 23.47
N GLY A 19 -5.23 5.88 23.76
CA GLY A 19 -6.31 6.35 22.88
C GLY A 19 -7.26 5.25 22.42
N LYS A 20 -8.06 5.57 21.38
CA LYS A 20 -9.08 4.66 20.84
C LYS A 20 -9.00 4.61 19.32
N VAL A 21 -9.02 3.42 18.74
CA VAL A 21 -9.14 3.19 17.30
C VAL A 21 -10.51 2.58 17.02
N LYS A 22 -11.27 3.22 16.11
CA LYS A 22 -12.52 2.65 15.58
C LYS A 22 -12.30 2.18 14.15
N ARG A 23 -12.58 0.91 13.88
CA ARG A 23 -12.52 0.32 12.54
C ARG A 23 -13.92 -0.04 12.10
N PHE A 24 -14.25 0.32 10.87
CA PHE A 24 -15.57 0.05 10.28
C PHE A 24 -15.53 -1.09 9.25
N THR A 25 -14.33 -1.65 9.02
CA THR A 25 -14.12 -2.84 8.19
C THR A 25 -13.07 -3.75 8.79
N SER A 26 -13.23 -5.07 8.57
CA SER A 26 -12.23 -6.09 8.94
C SER A 26 -11.40 -6.56 7.74
N ARG A 27 -11.90 -6.35 6.49
CA ARG A 27 -11.18 -6.73 5.27
C ARG A 27 -10.26 -5.61 4.85
N ILE A 28 -9.01 -5.68 5.35
CA ILE A 28 -7.99 -4.66 5.11
C ILE A 28 -6.77 -5.33 4.48
N GLY A 29 -6.42 -4.92 3.26
CA GLY A 29 -5.15 -5.27 2.64
C GLY A 29 -4.05 -4.33 3.13
N TYR A 30 -2.85 -4.85 3.41
CA TYR A 30 -1.73 -4.03 3.84
C TYR A 30 -0.45 -4.39 3.09
N VAL A 31 0.16 -3.39 2.49
CA VAL A 31 1.49 -3.47 1.88
C VAL A 31 2.46 -2.65 2.75
N PRO A 32 3.35 -3.30 3.51
CA PRO A 32 4.32 -2.60 4.35
C PRO A 32 5.46 -2.01 3.52
N GLN A 33 6.10 -0.96 4.03
CA GLN A 33 7.28 -0.33 3.43
C GLN A 33 8.42 -1.33 3.21
N LYS A 34 8.62 -2.24 4.18
CA LYS A 34 9.64 -3.29 4.11
C LYS A 34 9.03 -4.60 4.59
N ILE A 35 9.35 -5.64 3.88
CA ILE A 35 9.05 -7.00 4.27
C ILE A 35 10.36 -7.77 4.47
N SER A 36 10.47 -8.48 5.59
CA SER A 36 11.62 -9.34 5.83
C SER A 36 11.35 -10.72 5.26
N ILE A 37 12.05 -11.05 4.21
CA ILE A 37 12.00 -12.37 3.56
C ILE A 37 13.42 -12.96 3.63
N ASP A 38 13.50 -14.22 3.97
CA ASP A 38 14.73 -14.98 3.77
C ASP A 38 14.84 -15.36 2.29
N TRP A 39 15.63 -14.59 1.54
CA TRP A 39 15.82 -14.75 0.11
C TRP A 39 16.56 -16.05 -0.28
N THR A 40 17.07 -16.81 0.69
CA THR A 40 17.65 -18.14 0.45
C THR A 40 16.59 -19.21 0.26
N LEU A 41 15.34 -18.94 0.68
CA LEU A 41 14.23 -19.87 0.51
C LEU A 41 13.67 -19.78 -0.93
N PRO A 42 13.49 -20.91 -1.62
CA PRO A 42 12.92 -20.94 -2.97
C PRO A 42 11.39 -20.81 -2.92
N ILE A 43 10.89 -19.61 -2.56
CA ILE A 43 9.46 -19.32 -2.45
C ILE A 43 8.96 -18.79 -3.79
N ARG A 44 8.03 -19.50 -4.43
CA ARG A 44 7.37 -19.02 -5.65
C ARG A 44 6.32 -17.96 -5.32
N VAL A 45 6.00 -17.12 -6.30
CA VAL A 45 4.95 -16.10 -6.18
C VAL A 45 3.63 -16.71 -5.69
N VAL A 46 3.19 -17.82 -6.27
CA VAL A 46 1.92 -18.48 -5.88
C VAL A 46 1.94 -18.95 -4.42
N ASP A 47 3.07 -19.50 -3.97
CA ASP A 47 3.21 -19.98 -2.58
C ASP A 47 3.20 -18.80 -1.61
N PHE A 48 3.85 -17.69 -1.99
CA PHE A 48 3.85 -16.43 -1.22
C PHE A 48 2.46 -15.80 -1.09
N MET A 49 1.64 -15.89 -2.12
CA MET A 49 0.26 -15.38 -2.10
C MET A 49 -0.59 -16.08 -1.03
N SER A 50 -0.32 -17.34 -0.72
CA SER A 50 -1.09 -18.18 0.19
C SER A 50 -0.60 -18.19 1.64
N LEU A 51 0.48 -17.46 1.98
CA LEU A 51 1.13 -17.57 3.30
C LEU A 51 0.30 -17.04 4.48
N THR A 52 -0.72 -16.22 4.29
CA THR A 52 -1.41 -15.54 5.40
C THR A 52 -2.91 -15.66 5.42
N GLU A 53 -3.60 -15.42 4.32
CA GLU A 53 -5.07 -15.25 4.29
C GLU A 53 -5.79 -16.38 3.53
N GLU A 54 -5.06 -17.37 3.08
CA GLU A 54 -5.56 -18.51 2.29
C GLU A 54 -6.57 -18.14 1.19
N PRO A 55 -6.25 -17.20 0.30
CA PRO A 55 -7.13 -16.85 -0.81
C PRO A 55 -7.30 -18.06 -1.73
N THR A 56 -8.45 -18.16 -2.39
CA THR A 56 -8.67 -19.21 -3.39
C THR A 56 -7.76 -19.02 -4.60
N ASP A 57 -7.54 -20.10 -5.38
CA ASP A 57 -6.76 -20.01 -6.62
C ASP A 57 -7.34 -19.00 -7.61
N GLU A 58 -8.67 -18.86 -7.65
CA GLU A 58 -9.36 -17.88 -8.47
C GLU A 58 -9.02 -16.44 -8.02
N GLN A 59 -9.07 -16.18 -6.72
CA GLN A 59 -8.71 -14.88 -6.14
C GLN A 59 -7.24 -14.53 -6.39
N ILE A 60 -6.35 -15.50 -6.28
CA ILE A 60 -4.92 -15.33 -6.62
C ILE A 60 -4.76 -14.95 -8.10
N ASN A 61 -5.40 -15.67 -9.00
CA ASN A 61 -5.31 -15.41 -10.44
C ASN A 61 -5.86 -14.03 -10.80
N ILE A 62 -7.00 -13.63 -10.24
CA ILE A 62 -7.59 -12.30 -10.44
C ILE A 62 -6.61 -11.22 -9.95
N ALA A 63 -6.05 -11.37 -8.77
CA ALA A 63 -5.13 -10.40 -8.18
C ALA A 63 -3.83 -10.26 -8.99
N LEU A 64 -3.23 -11.37 -9.42
CA LEU A 64 -2.03 -11.38 -10.25
C LEU A 64 -2.28 -10.76 -11.63
N ASN A 65 -3.44 -11.02 -12.22
CA ASN A 65 -3.85 -10.42 -13.51
C ASN A 65 -4.05 -8.90 -13.36
N LEU A 66 -4.80 -8.46 -12.36
CA LEU A 66 -5.05 -7.04 -12.10
C LEU A 66 -3.75 -6.26 -11.90
N THR A 67 -2.77 -6.86 -11.23
CA THR A 67 -1.44 -6.25 -11.02
C THR A 67 -0.45 -6.48 -12.16
N ARG A 68 -0.88 -7.19 -13.24
CA ARG A 68 -0.09 -7.48 -14.45
C ARG A 68 1.17 -8.32 -14.18
N VAL A 69 1.10 -9.25 -13.22
CA VAL A 69 2.22 -10.15 -12.86
C VAL A 69 1.84 -11.64 -12.90
N GLU A 70 0.76 -12.00 -13.58
CA GLU A 70 0.30 -13.39 -13.73
C GLU A 70 1.39 -14.30 -14.34
N HIS A 71 2.16 -13.78 -15.30
CA HIS A 71 3.28 -14.50 -15.93
C HIS A 71 4.41 -14.85 -14.96
N LEU A 72 4.44 -14.24 -13.77
CA LEU A 72 5.43 -14.49 -12.72
C LEU A 72 4.96 -15.53 -11.69
N LYS A 73 3.74 -16.07 -11.80
CA LYS A 73 3.10 -16.93 -10.81
C LYS A 73 3.98 -18.06 -10.29
N ASN A 74 4.78 -18.66 -11.16
CA ASN A 74 5.65 -19.80 -10.84
C ASN A 74 7.14 -19.43 -10.65
N LYS A 75 7.50 -18.15 -10.78
CA LYS A 75 8.87 -17.67 -10.51
C LYS A 75 9.14 -17.60 -9.02
N ASN A 76 10.41 -17.76 -8.63
CA ASN A 76 10.85 -17.50 -7.27
C ASN A 76 10.85 -15.98 -7.01
N LEU A 77 10.55 -15.59 -5.76
CA LEU A 77 10.58 -14.19 -5.35
C LEU A 77 11.97 -13.56 -5.53
N SER A 78 13.04 -14.33 -5.33
CA SER A 78 14.44 -13.91 -5.51
C SER A 78 14.78 -13.48 -6.96
N ASP A 79 14.00 -13.96 -7.94
CA ASP A 79 14.24 -13.71 -9.36
C ASP A 79 13.47 -12.49 -9.89
N LEU A 80 12.72 -11.80 -9.02
CA LEU A 80 11.90 -10.65 -9.37
C LEU A 80 12.71 -9.34 -9.30
N SER A 81 12.45 -8.46 -10.24
CA SER A 81 12.86 -7.05 -10.10
C SER A 81 12.10 -6.37 -8.96
N GLY A 82 12.62 -5.24 -8.43
CA GLY A 82 11.95 -4.49 -7.36
C GLY A 82 10.51 -4.10 -7.72
N GLY A 83 10.29 -3.65 -8.95
CA GLY A 83 8.95 -3.28 -9.42
C GLY A 83 8.00 -4.48 -9.58
N GLU A 84 8.51 -5.63 -10.05
CA GLU A 84 7.73 -6.88 -10.11
C GLU A 84 7.37 -7.37 -8.71
N PHE A 85 8.33 -7.36 -7.79
CA PHE A 85 8.08 -7.73 -6.40
C PHE A 85 7.05 -6.82 -5.74
N GLN A 86 7.14 -5.50 -5.96
CA GLN A 86 6.16 -4.53 -5.43
C GLN A 86 4.73 -4.82 -5.95
N ARG A 87 4.58 -5.15 -7.25
CA ARG A 87 3.30 -5.56 -7.83
C ARG A 87 2.78 -6.86 -7.23
N VAL A 88 3.66 -7.82 -6.93
CA VAL A 88 3.31 -9.07 -6.23
C VAL A 88 2.85 -8.79 -4.80
N LEU A 89 3.48 -7.86 -4.08
CA LEU A 89 3.02 -7.44 -2.75
C LEU A 89 1.61 -6.84 -2.79
N ILE A 90 1.34 -5.99 -3.78
CA ILE A 90 0.00 -5.43 -3.98
C ILE A 90 -0.99 -6.53 -4.35
N ALA A 91 -0.63 -7.46 -5.28
CA ALA A 91 -1.46 -8.60 -5.64
C ALA A 91 -1.89 -9.39 -4.40
N ARG A 92 -0.93 -9.71 -3.53
CA ARG A 92 -1.19 -10.41 -2.27
C ARG A 92 -2.18 -9.66 -1.38
N ALA A 93 -2.00 -8.34 -1.22
CA ALA A 93 -2.86 -7.53 -0.38
C ALA A 93 -4.30 -7.41 -0.92
N ILE A 94 -4.49 -7.48 -2.25
CA ILE A 94 -5.82 -7.39 -2.88
C ILE A 94 -6.49 -8.74 -3.12
N ALA A 95 -5.78 -9.87 -2.99
CA ALA A 95 -6.34 -11.21 -3.21
C ALA A 95 -7.54 -11.51 -2.29
N ILE A 96 -7.55 -10.95 -1.08
CA ILE A 96 -8.65 -11.07 -0.12
C ILE A 96 -9.83 -10.12 -0.42
N GLN A 97 -9.79 -9.38 -1.53
CA GLN A 97 -10.80 -8.38 -1.91
C GLN A 97 -11.10 -7.39 -0.78
N PRO A 98 -10.11 -6.58 -0.36
CA PRO A 98 -10.25 -5.69 0.79
C PRO A 98 -11.25 -4.56 0.54
N ASN A 99 -11.85 -4.03 1.61
CA ASN A 99 -12.61 -2.77 1.56
C ASN A 99 -11.69 -1.55 1.74
N LEU A 100 -10.52 -1.75 2.33
CA LEU A 100 -9.48 -0.74 2.52
C LEU A 100 -8.13 -1.36 2.18
N LEU A 101 -7.38 -0.72 1.29
CA LEU A 101 -6.00 -1.08 0.97
C LEU A 101 -5.06 -0.01 1.54
N VAL A 102 -4.18 -0.42 2.43
CA VAL A 102 -3.17 0.44 3.06
C VAL A 102 -1.82 0.18 2.41
N LEU A 103 -1.22 1.23 1.86
CA LEU A 103 0.05 1.19 1.14
C LEU A 103 1.07 2.08 1.85
N ASP A 104 2.12 1.49 2.40
CA ASP A 104 3.17 2.20 3.12
C ASP A 104 4.41 2.34 2.23
N GLU A 105 4.61 3.54 1.63
CA GLU A 105 5.70 3.88 0.70
C GLU A 105 5.82 2.89 -0.47
N PRO A 106 4.75 2.66 -1.25
CA PRO A 106 4.67 1.55 -2.22
C PRO A 106 5.62 1.67 -3.41
N VAL A 107 6.21 2.83 -3.65
CA VAL A 107 7.14 3.08 -4.79
C VAL A 107 8.60 3.01 -4.39
N GLN A 108 8.92 2.74 -3.13
CA GLN A 108 10.29 2.69 -2.66
C GLN A 108 11.09 1.59 -3.41
N GLY A 109 12.17 1.99 -4.08
CA GLY A 109 13.01 1.08 -4.86
C GLY A 109 12.52 0.78 -6.28
N VAL A 110 11.52 1.53 -6.76
CA VAL A 110 11.03 1.48 -8.13
C VAL A 110 11.62 2.68 -8.90
N ASP A 111 11.94 2.52 -10.17
CA ASP A 111 12.40 3.61 -11.01
C ASP A 111 11.24 4.55 -11.38
N PHE A 112 11.57 5.78 -11.82
CA PHE A 112 10.57 6.83 -12.08
C PHE A 112 9.43 6.41 -13.03
N LYS A 113 9.73 5.62 -14.08
CA LYS A 113 8.69 5.13 -15.00
C LYS A 113 7.79 4.10 -14.33
N GLY A 114 8.37 3.21 -13.54
CA GLY A 114 7.65 2.21 -12.77
C GLY A 114 6.77 2.82 -11.69
N GLU A 115 7.22 3.94 -11.09
CA GLU A 115 6.47 4.70 -10.10
C GLU A 115 5.15 5.22 -10.66
N ILE A 116 5.19 5.93 -11.80
CA ILE A 116 3.97 6.43 -12.48
C ILE A 116 3.02 5.26 -12.77
N ALA A 117 3.54 4.19 -13.38
CA ALA A 117 2.74 3.02 -13.71
C ALA A 117 2.16 2.30 -12.48
N LEU A 118 2.81 2.42 -11.32
CA LEU A 118 2.32 1.84 -10.07
C LEU A 118 1.17 2.67 -9.49
N TYR A 119 1.24 4.00 -9.54
CA TYR A 119 0.14 4.86 -9.08
C TYR A 119 -1.10 4.74 -9.99
N GLU A 120 -0.93 4.64 -11.30
CA GLU A 120 -2.03 4.32 -12.22
C GLU A 120 -2.66 2.96 -11.88
N LEU A 121 -1.85 1.97 -11.56
CA LEU A 121 -2.33 0.66 -11.11
C LEU A 121 -3.13 0.75 -9.80
N ILE A 122 -2.64 1.50 -8.80
CA ILE A 122 -3.33 1.69 -7.53
C ILE A 122 -4.70 2.34 -7.74
N LYS A 123 -4.78 3.36 -8.60
CA LYS A 123 -6.04 3.99 -8.97
C LYS A 123 -7.01 2.99 -9.60
N LYS A 124 -6.55 2.21 -10.57
CA LYS A 124 -7.33 1.16 -11.22
C LYS A 124 -7.85 0.13 -10.22
N ILE A 125 -7.01 -0.31 -9.27
CA ILE A 125 -7.39 -1.24 -8.20
C ILE A 125 -8.52 -0.66 -7.35
N SER A 126 -8.42 0.62 -6.95
CA SER A 126 -9.47 1.30 -6.17
C SER A 126 -10.82 1.28 -6.89
N GLU A 127 -10.82 1.58 -8.20
CA GLU A 127 -12.01 1.60 -9.02
C GLU A 127 -12.61 0.19 -9.23
N GLU A 128 -11.80 -0.80 -9.62
CA GLU A 128 -12.27 -2.15 -9.93
C GLU A 128 -12.74 -2.93 -8.69
N LEU A 129 -12.07 -2.75 -7.55
CA LEU A 129 -12.45 -3.42 -6.31
C LEU A 129 -13.41 -2.60 -5.45
N ASN A 130 -13.72 -1.36 -5.83
CA ASN A 130 -14.49 -0.41 -5.04
C ASN A 130 -13.97 -0.34 -3.59
N CYS A 131 -12.65 -0.21 -3.44
CA CYS A 131 -11.98 -0.17 -2.14
C CYS A 131 -11.35 1.20 -1.88
N GLY A 132 -11.41 1.66 -0.63
CA GLY A 132 -10.69 2.85 -0.19
C GLY A 132 -9.18 2.60 -0.20
N ILE A 133 -8.39 3.64 -0.53
CA ILE A 133 -6.93 3.59 -0.46
C ILE A 133 -6.42 4.51 0.64
N LEU A 134 -5.62 3.98 1.56
CA LEU A 134 -4.79 4.77 2.46
C LEU A 134 -3.34 4.71 1.99
N LEU A 135 -2.89 5.77 1.33
CA LEU A 135 -1.53 5.90 0.84
C LEU A 135 -0.67 6.65 1.84
N ILE A 136 0.44 6.06 2.27
CA ILE A 136 1.47 6.72 3.05
C ILE A 136 2.64 6.98 2.11
N SER A 137 2.97 8.26 1.94
CA SER A 137 4.07 8.68 1.07
C SER A 137 4.75 9.93 1.62
N HIS A 138 5.98 10.14 1.19
CA HIS A 138 6.71 11.41 1.34
C HIS A 138 6.78 12.19 0.02
N ASP A 139 6.27 11.61 -1.08
CA ASP A 139 6.19 12.29 -2.36
C ASP A 139 4.94 13.18 -2.42
N LEU A 140 5.17 14.47 -2.29
CA LEU A 140 4.11 15.48 -2.28
C LEU A 140 3.41 15.62 -3.64
N HIS A 141 4.14 15.46 -4.76
CA HIS A 141 3.55 15.59 -6.09
C HIS A 141 2.47 14.56 -6.30
N VAL A 142 2.74 13.32 -5.90
CA VAL A 142 1.77 12.24 -5.99
C VAL A 142 0.61 12.45 -5.03
N VAL A 143 0.90 12.76 -3.76
CA VAL A 143 -0.14 12.99 -2.76
C VAL A 143 -1.09 14.09 -3.22
N MET A 144 -0.58 15.21 -3.74
CA MET A 144 -1.40 16.35 -4.14
C MET A 144 -2.18 16.13 -5.45
N SER A 145 -1.70 15.24 -6.34
CA SER A 145 -2.33 15.01 -7.65
C SER A 145 -3.28 13.82 -7.69
N ALA A 146 -3.12 12.85 -6.79
CA ALA A 146 -3.79 11.55 -6.88
C ALA A 146 -4.66 11.19 -5.66
N THR A 147 -4.88 12.12 -4.72
CA THR A 147 -5.67 11.84 -3.51
C THR A 147 -6.84 12.80 -3.35
N ASP A 148 -7.90 12.32 -2.70
CA ASP A 148 -9.10 13.13 -2.39
C ASP A 148 -8.94 13.87 -1.05
N PHE A 149 -8.16 13.31 -0.13
CA PHE A 149 -7.96 13.84 1.21
C PHE A 149 -6.55 13.59 1.71
N VAL A 150 -5.94 14.59 2.31
CA VAL A 150 -4.55 14.56 2.81
C VAL A 150 -4.55 14.80 4.32
N VAL A 151 -3.69 14.06 5.02
CA VAL A 151 -3.36 14.29 6.43
C VAL A 151 -1.84 14.44 6.57
N CYS A 152 -1.39 15.61 7.01
CA CYS A 152 0.03 15.90 7.24
C CYS A 152 0.42 15.54 8.66
N LEU A 153 1.48 14.72 8.79
CA LEU A 153 1.97 14.25 10.08
C LEU A 153 3.43 14.63 10.29
N ASN A 154 3.71 15.31 11.40
CA ASN A 154 5.05 15.60 11.89
C ASN A 154 5.12 15.48 13.43
N GLY A 155 4.97 14.25 13.95
CA GLY A 155 4.83 14.01 15.39
C GLY A 155 3.41 14.29 15.91
N HIS A 156 2.68 15.18 15.27
CA HIS A 156 1.26 15.49 15.47
C HIS A 156 0.59 15.70 14.10
N VAL A 157 -0.73 15.85 14.07
CA VAL A 157 -1.45 16.24 12.86
C VAL A 157 -1.28 17.74 12.67
N CYS A 158 -0.47 18.15 11.67
CA CYS A 158 -0.23 19.55 11.35
C CYS A 158 -1.41 20.14 10.57
N CYS A 159 -1.86 19.46 9.54
CA CYS A 159 -2.99 19.89 8.72
C CYS A 159 -3.72 18.70 8.11
N SER A 160 -4.97 18.92 7.71
CA SER A 160 -5.75 17.93 6.96
C SER A 160 -6.80 18.58 6.10
N GLY A 161 -7.16 17.98 4.98
CA GLY A 161 -8.18 18.50 4.06
C GLY A 161 -7.97 17.98 2.63
N THR A 162 -8.66 18.63 1.68
CA THR A 162 -8.39 18.38 0.25
C THR A 162 -6.97 18.87 -0.10
N PRO A 163 -6.34 18.35 -1.17
CA PRO A 163 -5.04 18.82 -1.62
C PRO A 163 -4.95 20.35 -1.76
N GLU A 164 -5.99 21.00 -2.32
CA GLU A 164 -6.02 22.45 -2.50
C GLU A 164 -6.10 23.21 -1.15
N ALA A 165 -6.78 22.67 -0.17
CA ALA A 165 -6.86 23.27 1.16
C ALA A 165 -5.53 23.12 1.91
N VAL A 166 -4.90 21.95 1.82
CA VAL A 166 -3.61 21.66 2.45
C VAL A 166 -2.49 22.51 1.83
N SER A 167 -2.45 22.67 0.51
CA SER A 167 -1.42 23.47 -0.18
C SER A 167 -1.38 24.94 0.24
N LYS A 168 -2.49 25.48 0.75
CA LYS A 168 -2.62 26.86 1.22
C LYS A 168 -2.40 27.01 2.73
N ASN A 169 -2.19 25.91 3.44
CA ASN A 169 -1.99 25.91 4.88
C ASN A 169 -0.56 26.36 5.25
N ASN A 170 -0.43 27.30 6.16
CA ASN A 170 0.87 27.84 6.58
C ASN A 170 1.77 26.74 7.20
N GLU A 171 1.22 25.86 8.04
CA GLU A 171 1.99 24.77 8.65
C GLU A 171 2.54 23.78 7.61
N TYR A 172 1.80 23.57 6.50
CA TYR A 172 2.29 22.80 5.38
C TYR A 172 3.46 23.48 4.68
N GLN A 173 3.39 24.79 4.44
CA GLN A 173 4.45 25.57 3.78
C GLN A 173 5.72 25.69 4.62
N GLU A 174 5.61 25.59 5.95
CA GLU A 174 6.78 25.57 6.86
C GLU A 174 7.46 24.18 6.93
N LEU A 175 6.77 23.11 6.51
CA LEU A 175 7.31 21.75 6.54
C LEU A 175 8.12 21.40 5.28
N PHE A 176 7.95 22.14 4.21
CA PHE A 176 8.49 21.88 2.87
C PHE A 176 8.94 23.16 2.17
#